data_9f0dc29ec6b7f74aaa46e76024ab7d11
#
_entry.id   9f0dc29ec6b7f74aaa46e76024ab7d11
#
_cell.length_a   1.000
_cell.length_b   1.000
_cell.length_c   1.000
_cell.angle_alpha   90.00
_cell.angle_beta   90.00
_cell.angle_gamma   90.00
#
_symmetry.space_group_name_H-M   'P 1'
#
loop_
_entity.id
_entity.type
_entity.pdbx_description
1 polymer ?
#
loop_
_entity_poly.entity_id
_entity_poly.type
_entity_poly.pdbx_seq_one_letter_code
_entity_poly.pdbx_strand_id
1 'polypeptide(L)'
;MKVIYNIIIITILRYLFHIFLFSILTLNVIAQDDQSSSVQGAFGAVTIDGKIWNQIALRPIIPIGKISLALDIVFYIDQNGNIHEDEWDFSSGEKSKNSIIDKIYYIKYGKKWDPFYFKIGALDRVTMGYGILVNGYSNTILYPEVRKVGLETSFNAFGLKFYGFTNDFKENMGLTGIRVSGPAP
;
A
#
# COMPACT_ATOMS: atom_id res chain seq x y z
N MET A 1 -37.81 4.02 1.71
CA MET A 1 -36.85 4.22 2.79
C MET A 1 -35.40 3.88 2.36
N LYS A 2 -35.11 2.71 1.78
CA LYS A 2 -33.76 2.32 1.30
C LYS A 2 -33.15 3.28 0.26
N VAL A 3 -33.93 3.80 -0.69
CA VAL A 3 -33.43 4.71 -1.76
C VAL A 3 -32.93 6.04 -1.18
N ILE A 4 -33.66 6.61 -0.23
CA ILE A 4 -33.26 7.87 0.44
C ILE A 4 -31.98 7.68 1.25
N TYR A 5 -31.85 6.54 1.93
CA TYR A 5 -30.67 6.18 2.71
C TYR A 5 -29.42 6.06 1.81
N ASN A 6 -29.54 5.40 0.66
CA ASN A 6 -28.43 5.29 -0.31
C ASN A 6 -28.03 6.65 -0.89
N ILE A 7 -28.97 7.52 -1.20
CA ILE A 7 -28.66 8.88 -1.70
C ILE A 7 -27.90 9.68 -0.66
N ILE A 8 -28.30 9.59 0.62
CA ILE A 8 -27.61 10.28 1.72
C ILE A 8 -26.18 9.77 1.89
N ILE A 9 -25.97 8.44 1.86
CA ILE A 9 -24.65 7.83 1.98
C ILE A 9 -23.75 8.26 0.81
N ILE A 10 -24.22 8.19 -0.42
CA ILE A 10 -23.46 8.60 -1.61
C ILE A 10 -23.09 10.09 -1.52
N THR A 11 -24.00 10.92 -1.06
CA THR A 11 -23.76 12.35 -0.88
C THR A 11 -22.69 12.60 0.21
N ILE A 12 -22.77 11.94 1.35
CA ILE A 12 -21.78 12.03 2.43
C ILE A 12 -20.41 11.53 1.95
N LEU A 13 -20.34 10.39 1.25
CA LEU A 13 -19.10 9.87 0.68
C LEU A 13 -18.48 10.85 -0.31
N ARG A 14 -19.30 11.49 -1.13
CA ARG A 14 -18.86 12.51 -2.09
C ARG A 14 -18.26 13.72 -1.39
N TYR A 15 -18.86 14.22 -0.31
CA TYR A 15 -18.30 15.32 0.49
C TYR A 15 -17.03 14.90 1.23
N LEU A 16 -16.98 13.72 1.83
CA LEU A 16 -15.79 13.19 2.49
C LEU A 16 -14.64 13.02 1.48
N PHE A 17 -14.92 12.57 0.26
CA PHE A 17 -13.95 12.47 -0.81
C PHE A 17 -13.37 13.84 -1.21
N HIS A 18 -14.21 14.88 -1.33
CA HIS A 18 -13.73 16.23 -1.65
C HIS A 18 -12.90 16.83 -0.51
N ILE A 19 -13.30 16.60 0.75
CA ILE A 19 -12.53 17.03 1.93
C ILE A 19 -11.19 16.31 1.98
N PHE A 20 -11.17 15.01 1.71
CA PHE A 20 -9.95 14.20 1.65
C PHE A 20 -9.02 14.66 0.51
N LEU A 21 -9.55 14.88 -0.68
CA LEU A 21 -8.79 15.40 -1.82
C LEU A 21 -8.23 16.80 -1.53
N PHE A 22 -9.01 17.67 -0.91
CA PHE A 22 -8.58 19.02 -0.51
C PHE A 22 -7.50 18.96 0.59
N SER A 23 -7.61 18.05 1.57
CA SER A 23 -6.60 17.89 2.61
C SER A 23 -5.27 17.35 2.06
N ILE A 24 -5.29 16.48 1.04
CA ILE A 24 -4.07 16.02 0.35
C ILE A 24 -3.37 17.19 -0.37
N LEU A 25 -4.12 18.09 -0.98
CA LEU A 25 -3.58 19.25 -1.68
C LEU A 25 -2.96 20.30 -0.72
N THR A 26 -3.41 20.35 0.53
CA THR A 26 -2.90 21.31 1.54
C THR A 26 -1.73 20.76 2.37
N LEU A 27 -1.45 19.44 2.33
CA LEU A 27 -0.36 18.80 3.10
C LEU A 27 1.06 19.12 2.57
N ASN A 28 1.20 19.89 1.51
CA ASN A 28 2.51 20.22 0.92
C ASN A 28 3.33 21.28 1.67
N VAL A 29 2.92 21.74 2.85
CA VAL A 29 3.53 22.92 3.48
C VAL A 29 4.37 22.66 4.73
N ILE A 30 4.28 21.49 5.38
CA ILE A 30 5.03 21.25 6.63
C ILE A 30 5.59 19.82 6.66
N ALA A 31 6.68 19.55 5.95
CA ALA A 31 7.55 18.42 6.29
C ALA A 31 8.90 18.55 5.60
N GLN A 32 9.81 19.26 6.20
CA GLN A 32 11.24 19.05 6.05
C GLN A 32 11.65 17.90 6.97
N ASP A 33 11.25 16.70 6.64
CA ASP A 33 11.86 15.47 7.16
C ASP A 33 11.76 14.40 6.07
N ASP A 34 12.77 13.56 5.95
CA ASP A 34 13.05 12.57 4.89
C ASP A 34 11.93 11.52 4.63
N GLN A 35 10.75 11.70 5.17
CA GLN A 35 9.50 10.98 4.87
C GLN A 35 8.52 11.93 4.16
N SER A 36 8.84 12.30 2.93
CA SER A 36 7.92 13.10 2.13
C SER A 36 6.61 12.33 1.87
N SER A 37 5.48 12.98 2.16
CA SER A 37 4.21 12.56 1.62
C SER A 37 4.31 12.59 0.09
N SER A 38 3.95 11.52 -0.57
CA SER A 38 3.95 11.45 -2.03
C SER A 38 2.66 10.78 -2.50
N VAL A 39 2.18 11.23 -3.65
CA VAL A 39 1.07 10.57 -4.34
C VAL A 39 1.57 10.18 -5.72
N GLN A 40 1.57 8.88 -5.99
CA GLN A 40 1.79 8.37 -7.34
C GLN A 40 0.42 8.15 -7.98
N GLY A 41 0.25 8.57 -9.22
CA GLY A 41 -0.97 8.38 -10.00
C GLY A 41 -0.69 7.66 -11.30
N ALA A 42 -1.63 6.84 -11.73
CA ALA A 42 -1.64 6.22 -13.05
C ALA A 42 -3.03 6.31 -13.66
N PHE A 43 -3.08 6.52 -14.97
CA PHE A 43 -4.31 6.53 -15.74
C PHE A 43 -4.21 5.47 -16.83
N GLY A 44 -5.29 4.76 -17.07
CA GLY A 44 -5.34 3.72 -18.08
C GLY A 44 -6.75 3.39 -18.50
N ALA A 45 -6.89 2.36 -19.34
CA ALA A 45 -8.16 1.76 -19.69
C ALA A 45 -8.04 0.25 -19.56
N VAL A 46 -9.08 -0.39 -19.03
CA VAL A 46 -9.17 -1.84 -18.88
C VAL A 46 -10.50 -2.31 -19.45
N THR A 47 -10.56 -3.57 -19.84
CA THR A 47 -11.81 -4.22 -20.23
C THR A 47 -12.25 -5.16 -19.12
N ILE A 48 -13.41 -4.89 -18.52
CA ILE A 48 -14.03 -5.73 -17.50
C ILE A 48 -15.39 -6.16 -18.06
N ASP A 49 -15.66 -7.47 -18.12
CA ASP A 49 -16.90 -8.05 -18.65
C ASP A 49 -17.29 -7.54 -20.04
N GLY A 50 -16.28 -7.37 -20.93
CA GLY A 50 -16.47 -6.91 -22.29
C GLY A 50 -16.75 -5.40 -22.41
N LYS A 51 -16.73 -4.62 -21.34
CA LYS A 51 -16.87 -3.16 -21.33
C LYS A 51 -15.54 -2.48 -21.08
N ILE A 52 -15.32 -1.35 -21.74
CA ILE A 52 -14.13 -0.52 -21.50
C ILE A 52 -14.39 0.41 -20.32
N TRP A 53 -13.47 0.38 -19.35
CA TRP A 53 -13.46 1.24 -18.18
C TRP A 53 -12.20 2.09 -18.16
N ASN A 54 -12.35 3.35 -17.78
CA ASN A 54 -11.20 4.21 -17.49
C ASN A 54 -10.71 3.90 -16.08
N GLN A 55 -9.43 3.58 -15.95
CA GLN A 55 -8.78 3.30 -14.67
C GLN A 55 -8.08 4.55 -14.15
N ILE A 56 -8.35 4.90 -12.90
CA ILE A 56 -7.61 5.91 -12.15
C ILE A 56 -7.03 5.20 -10.93
N ALA A 57 -5.71 5.07 -10.87
CA ALA A 57 -5.01 4.50 -9.74
C ALA A 57 -4.25 5.60 -9.00
N LEU A 58 -4.44 5.69 -7.68
CA LEU A 58 -3.78 6.64 -6.79
C LEU A 58 -3.09 5.87 -5.68
N ARG A 59 -1.81 6.12 -5.46
CA ARG A 59 -1.03 5.52 -4.39
C ARG A 59 -0.46 6.61 -3.46
N PRO A 60 -1.29 7.12 -2.54
CA PRO A 60 -0.80 8.06 -1.54
C PRO A 60 0.06 7.35 -0.50
N ILE A 61 1.17 7.98 -0.12
CA ILE A 61 1.99 7.60 1.04
C ILE A 61 1.74 8.63 2.13
N ILE A 62 1.22 8.16 3.25
CA ILE A 62 0.81 8.99 4.39
C ILE A 62 1.80 8.75 5.53
N PRO A 63 2.71 9.69 5.83
CA PRO A 63 3.60 9.60 6.97
C PRO A 63 2.85 9.98 8.25
N ILE A 64 2.97 9.13 9.29
CA ILE A 64 2.41 9.36 10.63
C ILE A 64 3.54 9.15 11.64
N GLY A 65 4.34 10.17 11.90
CA GLY A 65 5.56 10.05 12.70
C GLY A 65 6.56 9.07 12.06
N LYS A 66 6.91 7.98 12.77
CA LYS A 66 7.79 6.93 12.25
C LYS A 66 7.07 5.89 11.40
N ILE A 67 5.74 5.92 11.36
CA ILE A 67 4.94 5.01 10.54
C ILE A 67 4.68 5.66 9.18
N SER A 68 4.71 4.89 8.11
CA SER A 68 4.23 5.28 6.78
C SER A 68 3.20 4.26 6.31
N LEU A 69 2.04 4.75 5.95
CA LEU A 69 0.96 3.96 5.35
C LEU A 69 0.88 4.29 3.86
N ALA A 70 1.08 3.32 3.00
CA ALA A 70 0.79 3.46 1.58
C ALA A 70 -0.54 2.77 1.27
N LEU A 71 -1.40 3.49 0.56
CA LEU A 71 -2.66 2.95 0.05
C LEU A 71 -2.55 2.71 -1.45
N ASP A 72 -3.37 1.81 -1.97
CA ASP A 72 -3.56 1.60 -3.40
C ASP A 72 -5.04 1.74 -3.71
N ILE A 73 -5.41 2.90 -4.21
CA ILE A 73 -6.79 3.30 -4.45
C ILE A 73 -7.00 3.26 -5.96
N VAL A 74 -7.83 2.33 -6.42
CA VAL A 74 -8.16 2.18 -7.84
C VAL A 74 -9.64 2.43 -8.04
N PHE A 75 -9.96 3.24 -9.04
CA PHE A 75 -11.31 3.47 -9.52
C PHE A 75 -11.41 3.05 -10.97
N TYR A 76 -12.47 2.34 -11.31
CA TYR A 76 -12.86 2.06 -12.68
C TYR A 76 -14.13 2.85 -12.98
N ILE A 77 -14.08 3.69 -14.01
CA ILE A 77 -15.15 4.62 -14.35
C ILE A 77 -15.59 4.35 -15.78
N ASP A 78 -16.88 4.11 -16.01
CA ASP A 78 -17.43 3.92 -17.33
C ASP A 78 -17.58 5.25 -18.11
N GLN A 79 -18.02 5.17 -19.37
CA GLN A 79 -18.22 6.36 -20.24
C GLN A 79 -19.33 7.29 -19.73
N ASN A 80 -20.20 6.81 -18.84
CA ASN A 80 -21.29 7.57 -18.23
C ASN A 80 -20.92 8.18 -16.88
N GLY A 81 -19.70 7.90 -16.38
CA GLY A 81 -19.22 8.37 -15.08
C GLY A 81 -19.62 7.47 -13.90
N ASN A 82 -20.15 6.26 -14.15
CA ASN A 82 -20.46 5.32 -13.10
C ASN A 82 -19.17 4.60 -12.64
N ILE A 83 -19.03 4.42 -11.33
CA ILE A 83 -17.92 3.68 -10.72
C ILE A 83 -18.28 2.20 -10.65
N HIS A 84 -17.32 1.32 -10.94
CA HIS A 84 -17.45 -0.12 -10.78
C HIS A 84 -17.54 -0.46 -9.30
N GLU A 85 -18.67 -1.08 -8.88
CA GLU A 85 -19.00 -1.24 -7.46
C GLU A 85 -18.23 -2.39 -6.78
N ASP A 86 -17.78 -3.39 -7.52
CA ASP A 86 -17.15 -4.60 -6.97
C ASP A 86 -15.87 -4.31 -6.16
N GLU A 87 -15.18 -3.23 -6.48
CA GLU A 87 -13.97 -2.81 -5.77
C GLU A 87 -14.25 -2.11 -4.43
N TRP A 88 -15.49 -1.67 -4.20
CA TRP A 88 -15.89 -0.82 -3.08
C TRP A 88 -17.19 -1.31 -2.44
N ASP A 89 -17.20 -2.56 -1.94
CA ASP A 89 -18.39 -3.14 -1.32
C ASP A 89 -18.48 -2.75 0.17
N PHE A 90 -19.38 -1.83 0.46
CA PHE A 90 -19.73 -1.40 1.82
C PHE A 90 -21.09 -1.92 2.29
N SER A 91 -21.63 -2.97 1.67
CA SER A 91 -22.95 -3.51 1.96
C SER A 91 -23.06 -4.19 3.34
N SER A 92 -21.94 -4.59 3.94
CA SER A 92 -21.87 -5.14 5.30
C SER A 92 -20.60 -4.68 6.01
N GLY A 93 -20.57 -4.79 7.34
CA GLY A 93 -19.39 -4.41 8.14
C GLY A 93 -18.15 -5.25 7.80
N GLU A 94 -18.32 -6.54 7.51
CA GLU A 94 -17.23 -7.43 7.12
C GLU A 94 -16.67 -7.08 5.73
N LYS A 95 -17.53 -6.84 4.76
CA LYS A 95 -17.14 -6.44 3.40
C LYS A 95 -16.48 -5.06 3.40
N SER A 96 -17.00 -4.12 4.18
CA SER A 96 -16.38 -2.80 4.37
C SER A 96 -14.97 -2.90 4.93
N LYS A 97 -14.76 -3.76 5.95
CA LYS A 97 -13.42 -4.01 6.52
C LYS A 97 -12.48 -4.60 5.48
N ASN A 98 -12.91 -5.59 4.71
CA ASN A 98 -12.10 -6.22 3.67
C ASN A 98 -11.77 -5.22 2.56
N SER A 99 -12.75 -4.44 2.08
CA SER A 99 -12.53 -3.39 1.08
C SER A 99 -11.48 -2.37 1.52
N ILE A 100 -11.46 -1.98 2.81
CA ILE A 100 -10.44 -1.05 3.34
C ILE A 100 -9.07 -1.74 3.44
N ILE A 101 -9.01 -2.97 3.98
CA ILE A 101 -7.76 -3.73 4.13
C ILE A 101 -7.11 -3.99 2.77
N ASP A 102 -7.92 -4.27 1.76
CA ASP A 102 -7.46 -4.49 0.40
C ASP A 102 -6.88 -3.24 -0.26
N LYS A 103 -7.13 -2.06 0.25
CA LYS A 103 -6.50 -0.83 -0.24
C LYS A 103 -5.17 -0.49 0.48
N ILE A 104 -4.76 -1.24 1.50
CA ILE A 104 -3.45 -1.06 2.13
C ILE A 104 -2.38 -1.71 1.26
N TYR A 105 -1.51 -0.90 0.65
CA TYR A 105 -0.39 -1.37 -0.15
C TYR A 105 0.78 -1.84 0.72
N TYR A 106 1.18 -1.02 1.70
CA TYR A 106 2.10 -1.43 2.77
C TYR A 106 1.94 -0.56 4.02
N ILE A 107 2.41 -1.10 5.13
CA ILE A 107 2.67 -0.37 6.37
C ILE A 107 4.18 -0.49 6.66
N LYS A 108 4.82 0.63 6.93
CA LYS A 108 6.26 0.70 7.22
C LYS A 108 6.48 1.46 8.54
N TYR A 109 7.44 1.01 9.35
CA TYR A 109 7.92 1.71 10.53
C TYR A 109 9.42 1.95 10.42
N GLY A 110 9.85 3.17 10.63
CA GLY A 110 11.26 3.56 10.58
C GLY A 110 11.85 3.53 9.16
N LYS A 111 13.16 3.72 9.11
CA LYS A 111 13.98 3.60 7.90
C LYS A 111 14.78 2.30 7.93
N LYS A 112 15.11 1.72 6.79
CA LYS A 112 15.80 0.42 6.66
C LYS A 112 17.09 0.26 7.49
N TRP A 113 17.69 1.35 7.90
CA TRP A 113 18.95 1.34 8.68
C TRP A 113 18.77 1.84 10.13
N ASP A 114 17.54 2.17 10.53
CA ASP A 114 17.23 2.51 11.91
C ASP A 114 17.50 1.32 12.85
N PRO A 115 17.66 1.54 14.15
CA PRO A 115 17.80 0.46 15.15
C PRO A 115 16.68 -0.56 15.10
N PHE A 116 15.49 -0.14 14.67
CA PHE A 116 14.35 -1.01 14.40
C PHE A 116 13.58 -0.52 13.19
N TYR A 117 13.31 -1.42 12.25
CA TYR A 117 12.59 -1.20 11.02
C TYR A 117 11.72 -2.40 10.68
N PHE A 118 10.53 -2.17 10.17
CA PHE A 118 9.75 -3.18 9.45
C PHE A 118 8.92 -2.56 8.33
N LYS A 119 8.61 -3.37 7.32
CA LYS A 119 7.67 -3.09 6.25
C LYS A 119 6.85 -4.35 6.00
N ILE A 120 5.51 -4.24 6.09
CA ILE A 120 4.55 -5.31 5.84
C ILE A 120 3.70 -4.93 4.62
N GLY A 121 3.47 -5.87 3.70
CA GLY A 121 2.70 -5.70 2.48
C GLY A 121 3.54 -5.82 1.23
N ALA A 122 3.42 -4.85 0.33
CA ALA A 122 4.23 -4.78 -0.89
C ALA A 122 5.70 -4.51 -0.57
N LEU A 123 6.57 -5.39 -1.02
CA LEU A 123 8.02 -5.27 -0.90
C LEU A 123 8.63 -4.86 -2.24
N ASP A 124 9.35 -3.76 -2.24
CA ASP A 124 10.01 -3.22 -3.41
C ASP A 124 11.52 -3.23 -3.21
N ARG A 125 12.25 -3.78 -4.19
CA ARG A 125 13.72 -3.74 -4.26
C ARG A 125 14.41 -4.23 -2.98
N VAL A 126 13.96 -5.37 -2.43
CA VAL A 126 14.63 -6.05 -1.33
C VAL A 126 16.01 -6.50 -1.78
N THR A 127 17.03 -6.03 -1.09
CA THR A 127 18.43 -6.41 -1.34
C THR A 127 19.06 -6.88 -0.05
N MET A 128 19.63 -8.06 -0.05
CA MET A 128 20.28 -8.66 1.12
C MET A 128 21.80 -8.56 1.01
N GLY A 129 22.40 -7.89 1.98
CA GLY A 129 23.84 -7.67 2.02
C GLY A 129 24.36 -6.92 0.80
N TYR A 130 25.29 -7.52 0.09
CA TYR A 130 25.87 -6.98 -1.15
C TYR A 130 25.07 -7.35 -2.41
N GLY A 131 23.90 -7.97 -2.26
CA GLY A 131 23.05 -8.33 -3.39
C GLY A 131 23.46 -9.61 -4.12
N ILE A 132 24.36 -10.41 -3.57
CA ILE A 132 24.84 -11.64 -4.24
C ILE A 132 23.74 -12.68 -4.36
N LEU A 133 22.94 -12.88 -3.30
CA LEU A 133 21.86 -13.87 -3.30
C LEU A 133 20.50 -13.24 -3.61
N VAL A 134 20.24 -12.04 -3.09
CA VAL A 134 18.98 -11.31 -3.30
C VAL A 134 19.33 -9.87 -3.63
N ASN A 135 18.99 -9.44 -4.84
CA ASN A 135 19.23 -8.10 -5.32
C ASN A 135 17.99 -7.56 -6.06
N GLY A 136 17.40 -6.50 -5.51
CA GLY A 136 16.28 -5.82 -6.13
C GLY A 136 14.99 -6.65 -6.20
N TYR A 137 14.83 -7.66 -5.32
CA TYR A 137 13.65 -8.49 -5.32
C TYR A 137 12.39 -7.67 -4.99
N SER A 138 11.31 -7.94 -5.73
CA SER A 138 9.98 -7.38 -5.49
C SER A 138 8.93 -8.49 -5.47
N ASN A 139 8.00 -8.44 -4.51
CA ASN A 139 6.87 -9.36 -4.47
C ASN A 139 5.65 -8.83 -5.24
N THR A 140 5.78 -7.70 -5.94
CA THR A 140 4.70 -7.01 -6.65
C THR A 140 4.78 -7.15 -8.17
N ILE A 141 5.57 -8.10 -8.68
CA ILE A 141 5.78 -8.27 -10.15
C ILE A 141 4.47 -8.61 -10.86
N LEU A 142 3.61 -9.39 -10.22
CA LEU A 142 2.30 -9.81 -10.76
C LEU A 142 1.14 -8.97 -10.20
N TYR A 143 1.44 -7.86 -9.53
CA TYR A 143 0.41 -6.96 -9.02
C TYR A 143 -0.27 -6.18 -10.18
N PRO A 144 -1.60 -6.00 -10.19
CA PRO A 144 -2.57 -6.30 -9.12
C PRO A 144 -3.15 -7.71 -9.14
N GLU A 145 -2.92 -8.54 -10.19
CA GLU A 145 -3.55 -9.87 -10.32
C GLU A 145 -3.19 -10.79 -9.15
N VAL A 146 -1.94 -10.74 -8.71
CA VAL A 146 -1.46 -11.50 -7.55
C VAL A 146 -0.96 -10.54 -6.48
N ARG A 147 -1.71 -10.46 -5.38
CA ARG A 147 -1.33 -9.67 -4.23
C ARG A 147 -0.62 -10.53 -3.20
N LYS A 148 0.66 -10.27 -3.00
CA LYS A 148 1.49 -10.88 -1.98
C LYS A 148 1.66 -9.94 -0.79
N VAL A 149 1.62 -10.50 0.42
CA VAL A 149 1.83 -9.76 1.67
C VAL A 149 3.12 -10.27 2.30
N GLY A 150 4.21 -9.58 2.03
CA GLY A 150 5.52 -9.90 2.59
C GLY A 150 5.84 -9.12 3.85
N LEU A 151 6.96 -9.47 4.46
CA LEU A 151 7.58 -8.76 5.58
C LEU A 151 9.05 -8.50 5.26
N GLU A 152 9.51 -7.29 5.47
CA GLU A 152 10.93 -6.93 5.57
C GLU A 152 11.17 -6.31 6.94
N THR A 153 12.20 -6.76 7.66
CA THR A 153 12.50 -6.24 8.98
C THR A 153 14.00 -6.18 9.25
N SER A 154 14.42 -5.22 10.07
CA SER A 154 15.75 -5.19 10.64
C SER A 154 15.71 -4.65 12.07
N PHE A 155 16.63 -5.16 12.89
CA PHE A 155 16.83 -4.67 14.26
C PHE A 155 18.26 -4.88 14.73
N ASN A 156 18.69 -4.05 15.67
CA ASN A 156 19.99 -4.15 16.30
C ASN A 156 19.82 -4.76 17.69
N ALA A 157 20.56 -5.81 17.98
CA ALA A 157 20.60 -6.45 19.30
C ALA A 157 21.98 -7.06 19.56
N PHE A 158 22.48 -6.97 20.80
CA PHE A 158 23.74 -7.55 21.22
C PHE A 158 24.97 -7.13 20.38
N GLY A 159 24.97 -5.91 19.87
CA GLY A 159 26.04 -5.44 18.97
C GLY A 159 25.98 -6.01 17.56
N LEU A 160 24.97 -6.79 17.24
CA LEU A 160 24.73 -7.38 15.92
C LEU A 160 23.54 -6.71 15.24
N LYS A 161 23.57 -6.68 13.92
CA LYS A 161 22.45 -6.28 13.07
C LYS A 161 21.79 -7.51 12.49
N PHE A 162 20.51 -7.66 12.76
CA PHE A 162 19.63 -8.67 12.18
C PHE A 162 18.83 -8.03 11.05
N TYR A 163 18.73 -8.74 9.95
CA TYR A 163 17.90 -8.38 8.81
C TYR A 163 17.23 -9.62 8.27
N GLY A 164 15.95 -9.52 7.95
CA GLY A 164 15.21 -10.63 7.37
C GLY A 164 14.06 -10.16 6.50
N PHE A 165 13.65 -11.01 5.59
CA PHE A 165 12.44 -10.81 4.80
C PHE A 165 11.78 -12.14 4.45
N THR A 166 10.47 -12.11 4.23
CA THR A 166 9.71 -13.16 3.54
C THR A 166 8.81 -12.52 2.50
N ASN A 167 8.66 -13.19 1.36
CA ASN A 167 7.95 -12.62 0.22
C ASN A 167 6.42 -12.65 0.37
N ASP A 168 5.89 -13.65 1.08
CA ASP A 168 4.45 -13.81 1.26
C ASP A 168 4.16 -14.71 2.46
N PHE A 169 3.25 -14.27 3.32
CA PHE A 169 2.75 -15.07 4.44
C PHE A 169 1.78 -16.18 4.00
N LYS A 170 1.17 -16.05 2.82
CA LYS A 170 0.21 -17.02 2.29
C LYS A 170 0.88 -18.26 1.68
N GLU A 171 2.09 -18.11 1.17
CA GLU A 171 2.84 -19.18 0.48
C GLU A 171 3.79 -19.95 1.41
N ASN A 172 3.38 -20.24 2.63
CA ASN A 172 4.22 -20.94 3.61
C ASN A 172 5.64 -20.37 3.71
N MET A 173 5.74 -19.03 3.75
CA MET A 173 6.99 -18.29 3.79
C MET A 173 7.88 -18.42 2.54
N GLY A 174 7.38 -18.88 1.42
CA GLY A 174 7.99 -18.91 0.07
C GLY A 174 9.47 -18.57 0.00
N LEU A 175 9.84 -17.43 -0.61
CA LEU A 175 11.22 -16.92 -0.57
C LEU A 175 11.46 -16.19 0.76
N THR A 176 12.28 -16.76 1.62
CA THR A 176 12.67 -16.17 2.91
C THR A 176 14.18 -16.02 2.99
N GLY A 177 14.64 -14.90 3.53
CA GLY A 177 16.06 -14.63 3.75
C GLY A 177 16.32 -14.06 5.13
N ILE A 178 17.39 -14.51 5.77
CA ILE A 178 17.87 -13.99 7.05
C ILE A 178 19.36 -13.68 6.94
N ARG A 179 19.77 -12.53 7.47
CA ARG A 179 21.16 -12.10 7.56
C ARG A 179 21.47 -11.59 8.95
N VAL A 180 22.60 -11.99 9.49
CA VAL A 180 23.19 -11.43 10.71
C VAL A 180 24.54 -10.84 10.35
N SER A 181 24.84 -9.63 10.83
CA SER A 181 26.13 -8.96 10.60
C SER A 181 26.60 -8.27 11.87
N GLY A 182 27.89 -8.38 12.13
CA GLY A 182 28.57 -7.68 13.21
C GLY A 182 29.29 -6.41 12.72
N PRO A 183 29.90 -5.63 13.64
CA PRO A 183 30.81 -4.57 13.28
C PRO A 183 31.98 -5.16 12.48
N ALA A 184 32.44 -4.41 11.47
CA ALA A 184 33.69 -4.77 10.82
C ALA A 184 34.84 -4.66 11.84
N PRO A 185 35.83 -5.57 11.80
CA PRO A 185 37.01 -5.49 12.63
C PRO A 185 37.84 -4.25 12.35
#